data_4572b9ecfafa4bc1fd0e7163eb9ce521
#
_entry.id   4572b9ecfafa4bc1fd0e7163eb9ce521
#
_cell.length_a   1.000
_cell.length_b   1.000
_cell.length_c   1.000
_cell.angle_alpha   90.00
_cell.angle_beta   90.00
_cell.angle_gamma   90.00
#
_symmetry.space_group_name_H-M   'P 1'
#
loop_
_entity.id
_entity.type
_entity.pdbx_description
1 polymer ?
#
loop_
_entity_poly.entity_id
_entity_poly.type
_entity_poly.pdbx_seq_one_letter_code
_entity_poly.pdbx_strand_id
1 'polypeptide(L)' 'MDINDILYPLFEGIAFSLASKYELKNRNEKEDPRKLLWSKQLELLGKIDPLFKERCQKEIDSILKIAPYKKCN' A
#
# COMPACT_ATOMS: atom_id res chain seq x y z
N MET A 1 -10.29 -23.09 0.03
CA MET A 1 -9.40 -21.90 -0.05
C MET A 1 -9.54 -21.28 -1.42
N ASP A 2 -9.86 -19.99 -1.46
CA ASP A 2 -10.01 -19.27 -2.72
C ASP A 2 -8.63 -19.01 -3.33
N ILE A 3 -8.54 -19.08 -4.66
CA ILE A 3 -7.29 -18.78 -5.36
C ILE A 3 -6.82 -17.35 -5.08
N ASN A 4 -7.77 -16.42 -4.85
CA ASN A 4 -7.43 -15.05 -4.49
C ASN A 4 -6.70 -14.95 -3.15
N ASP A 5 -6.98 -15.86 -2.23
CA ASP A 5 -6.28 -15.91 -0.94
C ASP A 5 -4.82 -16.31 -1.09
N ILE A 6 -4.50 -17.02 -2.17
CA ILE A 6 -3.13 -17.43 -2.49
C ILE A 6 -2.43 -16.33 -3.29
N LEU A 7 -3.13 -15.77 -4.28
CA LEU A 7 -2.55 -14.78 -5.20
C LEU A 7 -2.37 -13.40 -4.55
N TYR A 8 -3.28 -13.03 -3.65
CA TYR A 8 -3.23 -11.70 -3.04
C TYR A 8 -1.90 -11.41 -2.32
N PRO A 9 -1.42 -12.29 -1.40
CA PRO A 9 -0.14 -12.03 -0.74
C PRO A 9 1.03 -11.92 -1.73
N LEU A 10 0.99 -12.72 -2.80
CA LEU A 10 2.04 -12.68 -3.82
C LEU A 10 2.06 -11.32 -4.54
N PHE A 11 0.91 -10.87 -5.02
CA PHE A 11 0.80 -9.58 -5.73
C PHE A 11 1.02 -8.41 -4.78
N GLU A 12 0.56 -8.52 -3.54
CA GLU A 12 0.81 -7.50 -2.53
C GLU A 12 2.31 -7.31 -2.29
N GLY A 13 3.06 -8.42 -2.19
CA GLY A 13 4.49 -8.37 -2.01
C GLY A 13 5.21 -7.70 -3.18
N ILE A 14 4.80 -8.00 -4.40
CA ILE A 14 5.36 -7.38 -5.61
C ILE A 14 5.02 -5.89 -5.63
N ALA A 15 3.77 -5.54 -5.38
CA ALA A 15 3.33 -4.14 -5.35
C ALA A 15 4.05 -3.37 -4.26
N PHE A 16 4.22 -3.96 -3.08
CA PHE A 16 4.95 -3.35 -1.99
C PHE A 16 6.40 -3.08 -2.37
N SER A 17 7.05 -4.04 -3.00
CA SER A 17 8.44 -3.90 -3.43
C SER A 17 8.61 -2.74 -4.42
N LEU A 18 7.72 -2.67 -5.42
CA LEU A 18 7.75 -1.60 -6.42
C LEU A 18 7.41 -0.24 -5.80
N ALA A 19 6.41 -0.23 -4.91
CA ALA A 19 6.00 0.99 -4.22
C ALA A 19 7.11 1.50 -3.30
N SER A 20 7.83 0.58 -2.67
CA SER A 20 8.97 0.90 -1.81
C SER A 20 10.08 1.59 -2.59
N LYS A 21 10.40 1.07 -3.77
CA LYS A 21 11.39 1.69 -4.67
C LYS A 21 10.94 3.08 -5.11
N TYR A 22 9.67 3.22 -5.44
CA TYR A 22 9.10 4.50 -5.85
C TYR A 22 9.18 5.51 -4.70
N GLU A 23 8.83 5.08 -3.49
CA GLU A 23 8.89 5.95 -2.31
C GLU A 23 10.31 6.43 -2.06
N LEU A 24 11.30 5.55 -2.14
CA LEU A 24 12.70 5.90 -1.91
C LEU A 24 13.20 6.94 -2.91
N LYS A 25 12.76 6.85 -4.17
CA LYS A 25 13.12 7.81 -5.21
C LYS A 25 12.48 9.18 -5.00
N ASN A 26 11.28 9.19 -4.43
CA ASN A 26 10.46 10.39 -4.32
C ASN A 26 10.23 10.79 -2.86
N ARG A 27 11.11 10.37 -1.98
CA ARG A 27 10.96 10.62 -0.55
C ARG A 27 10.92 12.11 -0.26
N ASN A 28 9.89 12.49 0.49
CA ASN A 28 9.71 13.84 0.98
C ASN A 28 9.76 13.82 2.51
N GLU A 29 10.73 14.52 3.08
CA GLU A 29 10.92 14.57 4.53
C GLU A 29 9.74 15.18 5.27
N LYS A 30 8.92 15.99 4.58
CA LYS A 30 7.77 16.65 5.15
C LYS A 30 6.54 15.76 5.27
N GLU A 31 6.53 14.61 4.60
CA GLU A 31 5.39 13.70 4.61
C GLU A 31 5.77 12.35 5.21
N ASP A 32 4.76 11.65 5.74
CA ASP A 32 4.95 10.30 6.21
C ASP A 32 5.26 9.40 5.01
N PRO A 33 6.40 8.66 5.03
CA PRO A 33 6.76 7.77 3.93
C PRO A 33 5.68 6.75 3.59
N ARG A 34 4.90 6.32 4.60
CA ARG A 34 3.84 5.34 4.40
C ARG A 34 2.75 5.86 3.47
N LYS A 35 2.47 7.16 3.50
CA LYS A 35 1.44 7.76 2.66
C LYS A 35 1.75 7.54 1.19
N LEU A 36 2.96 7.86 0.77
CA LEU A 36 3.39 7.68 -0.62
C LEU A 36 3.48 6.19 -0.98
N LEU A 37 4.04 5.39 -0.09
CA LEU A 37 4.19 3.95 -0.27
C LEU A 37 2.83 3.28 -0.52
N TRP A 38 1.88 3.51 0.37
CA TRP A 38 0.56 2.90 0.30
C TRP A 38 -0.24 3.40 -0.90
N SER A 39 -0.12 4.69 -1.22
CA SER A 39 -0.77 5.27 -2.38
C SER A 39 -0.33 4.55 -3.66
N LYS A 40 0.97 4.34 -3.80
CA LYS A 40 1.51 3.64 -4.97
C LYS A 40 1.15 2.17 -4.98
N GLN A 41 1.17 1.54 -3.81
CA GLN A 41 0.78 0.13 -3.66
C GLN A 41 -0.68 -0.09 -4.08
N LEU A 42 -1.57 0.80 -3.64
CA LEU A 42 -2.98 0.75 -4.01
C LEU A 42 -3.17 0.94 -5.53
N GLU A 43 -2.44 1.87 -6.12
CA GLU A 43 -2.48 2.09 -7.56
C GLU A 43 -2.08 0.82 -8.32
N LEU A 44 -0.98 0.19 -7.92
CA LEU A 44 -0.49 -1.01 -8.59
C LEU A 44 -1.45 -2.19 -8.42
N LEU A 45 -1.97 -2.39 -7.22
CA LEU A 45 -2.93 -3.45 -6.98
C LEU A 45 -4.24 -3.23 -7.74
N GLY A 46 -4.67 -1.98 -7.85
CA GLY A 46 -5.86 -1.65 -8.62
C GLY A 46 -5.74 -1.93 -10.11
N LYS A 47 -4.52 -1.88 -10.64
CA LYS A 47 -4.24 -2.24 -12.03
C LYS A 47 -4.30 -3.74 -12.26
N ILE A 48 -3.96 -4.51 -11.24
CA ILE A 48 -4.00 -5.98 -11.30
C ILE A 48 -5.43 -6.47 -11.11
N ASP A 49 -6.07 -6.04 -10.02
CA ASP A 49 -7.43 -6.43 -9.68
C ASP A 49 -8.00 -5.42 -8.68
N PRO A 50 -9.14 -4.77 -9.02
CA PRO A 50 -9.76 -3.80 -8.10
C PRO A 50 -10.10 -4.38 -6.73
N LEU A 51 -10.40 -5.67 -6.65
CA LEU A 51 -10.67 -6.33 -5.37
C LEU A 51 -9.44 -6.35 -4.46
N PHE A 52 -8.27 -6.49 -5.05
CA PHE A 52 -7.02 -6.42 -4.29
C PHE A 52 -6.79 -5.03 -3.72
N LYS A 53 -7.12 -4.01 -4.50
CA LYS A 53 -7.05 -2.63 -4.03
C LYS A 53 -7.95 -2.39 -2.83
N GLU A 54 -9.21 -2.84 -2.90
CA GLU A 54 -10.15 -2.72 -1.79
C GLU A 54 -9.65 -3.43 -0.54
N ARG A 55 -9.15 -4.65 -0.70
CA ARG A 55 -8.63 -5.45 0.40
C ARG A 55 -7.45 -4.76 1.07
N CYS A 56 -6.52 -4.24 0.27
CA CYS A 56 -5.37 -3.52 0.78
C CYS A 56 -5.80 -2.23 1.49
N GLN A 57 -6.78 -1.51 0.93
CA GLN A 57 -7.30 -0.29 1.55
C GLN A 57 -7.87 -0.56 2.93
N LYS A 58 -8.60 -1.65 3.10
CA LYS A 58 -9.14 -2.04 4.41
C LYS A 58 -8.05 -2.33 5.42
N GLU A 59 -6.99 -2.98 4.98
CA GLU A 59 -5.84 -3.27 5.84
C GLU A 59 -5.14 -1.98 6.27
N ILE A 60 -4.95 -1.05 5.33
CA ILE A 60 -4.35 0.25 5.61
C ILE A 60 -5.22 1.05 6.58
N ASP A 61 -6.54 1.06 6.37
CA ASP A 61 -7.46 1.77 7.26
C ASP A 61 -7.37 1.24 8.68
N SER A 62 -7.25 -0.08 8.84
CA SER A 62 -7.09 -0.70 10.15
C SER A 62 -5.79 -0.26 10.84
N ILE A 63 -4.72 -0.19 10.07
CA ILE A 63 -3.43 0.27 10.58
C ILE A 63 -3.52 1.75 11.00
N LEU A 64 -4.17 2.57 10.19
CA LEU A 64 -4.30 3.99 10.45
C LEU A 64 -5.15 4.32 11.67
N LYS A 65 -6.06 3.44 12.04
CA LYS A 65 -6.83 3.58 13.28
C LYS A 65 -5.94 3.45 14.50
N ILE A 66 -4.92 2.61 14.42
CA ILE A 66 -3.99 2.36 15.52
C ILE A 66 -2.81 3.32 15.45
N ALA A 67 -2.29 3.58 14.25
CA ALA A 67 -1.12 4.41 14.03
C ALA A 67 -1.38 5.37 12.86
N PRO A 68 -2.05 6.50 13.08
CA PRO A 68 -2.38 7.45 12.02
C PRO A 68 -1.12 8.05 11.38
N TYR A 69 -1.30 8.64 10.20
CA TYR A 69 -0.20 9.29 9.51
C TYR A 69 0.43 10.37 10.37
N LYS A 70 1.74 10.45 10.27
CA LYS A 70 2.52 11.47 10.94
C LYS A 70 2.15 12.84 10.41
N LYS A 71 1.76 13.74 11.31
CA LYS A 71 1.46 15.11 10.90
C LYS A 71 2.75 15.90 10.78
N CYS A 72 2.88 16.60 9.67
CA CYS A 72 3.95 17.58 9.50
C CYS A 72 3.51 18.90 10.05
N ASN A 73 4.24 19.36 11.00
CA ASN A 73 4.05 20.72 11.52
C ASN A 73 5.01 21.67 10.83
#